data_c25ddbf93fae4a39d49014d5c06cc0cb
#
_entry.id   c25ddbf93fae4a39d49014d5c06cc0cb
#
_cell.length_a   1.000
_cell.length_b   1.000
_cell.length_c   1.000
_cell.angle_alpha   90.00
_cell.angle_beta   90.00
_cell.angle_gamma   90.00
#
_symmetry.space_group_name_H-M   'P 1'
#
loop_
_entity.id
_entity.type
_entity.pdbx_description
1 polymer ?
#
loop_
_entity_poly.entity_id
_entity_poly.type
_entity_poly.pdbx_seq_one_letter_code
_entity_poly.pdbx_strand_id
1 'polypeptide(L)'
;SGFSLVELDGNIAVIGNGAGLVMSTLDMLTDNGGKAACFLDVGGTATTESVYKALTLISNMRNVKAVLVNLYGGIVKTTTVASAFLKAYDDEIIILPVFARLMGSESEKSKEMLKDSETQLSGSIEEAINKVVMEINK
;
A
#
# COMPACT_ATOMS: atom_id res chain seq x y z
N SER A 1 -10.95 -8.99 11.54
CA SER A 1 -9.61 -8.37 11.52
C SER A 1 -9.56 -7.07 10.72
N GLY A 2 -10.55 -6.81 9.86
CA GLY A 2 -10.61 -5.59 9.07
C GLY A 2 -9.76 -5.59 7.82
N PHE A 3 -9.17 -6.72 7.43
CA PHE A 3 -8.43 -6.82 6.18
C PHE A 3 -8.50 -8.23 5.59
N SER A 4 -8.28 -8.31 4.28
CA SER A 4 -8.09 -9.57 3.55
C SER A 4 -6.73 -9.53 2.89
N LEU A 5 -5.91 -10.54 3.12
CA LEU A 5 -4.58 -10.65 2.53
C LEU A 5 -4.51 -11.93 1.68
N VAL A 6 -4.19 -11.77 0.40
CA VAL A 6 -4.08 -12.89 -0.53
C VAL A 6 -2.64 -12.93 -1.10
N GLU A 7 -1.99 -14.08 -0.99
CA GLU A 7 -0.63 -14.26 -1.50
C GLU A 7 -0.64 -14.68 -2.97
N LEU A 8 0.31 -14.12 -3.71
CA LEU A 8 0.50 -14.35 -5.14
C LEU A 8 2.00 -14.59 -5.39
N ASP A 9 2.41 -14.69 -6.66
CA ASP A 9 3.77 -15.13 -7.02
C ASP A 9 4.77 -14.03 -7.35
N GLY A 10 4.36 -12.77 -7.27
CA GLY A 10 5.21 -11.66 -7.71
C GLY A 10 6.12 -11.09 -6.62
N ASN A 11 6.46 -9.82 -6.76
CA ASN A 11 7.42 -9.14 -5.89
C ASN A 11 6.96 -7.77 -5.39
N ILE A 12 5.76 -7.33 -5.74
CA ILE A 12 5.20 -6.06 -5.29
C ILE A 12 3.96 -6.32 -4.44
N ALA A 13 3.97 -5.88 -3.18
CA ALA A 13 2.79 -5.96 -2.34
C ALA A 13 1.83 -4.82 -2.71
N VAL A 14 0.58 -5.13 -3.00
CA VAL A 14 -0.43 -4.15 -3.39
C VAL A 14 -1.42 -3.97 -2.25
N ILE A 15 -1.63 -2.73 -1.83
CA ILE A 15 -2.55 -2.39 -0.75
C ILE A 15 -3.61 -1.43 -1.29
N GLY A 16 -4.86 -1.75 -1.07
CA GLY A 16 -5.97 -0.90 -1.47
C GLY A 16 -7.18 -1.12 -0.59
N ASN A 17 -8.21 -0.34 -0.82
CA ASN A 17 -9.46 -0.48 -0.09
C ASN A 17 -10.63 -0.67 -1.05
N GLY A 18 -11.28 -1.82 -0.93
CA GLY A 18 -12.38 -2.23 -1.77
C GLY A 18 -11.92 -3.12 -2.92
N ALA A 19 -12.69 -4.17 -3.18
CA ALA A 19 -12.32 -5.19 -4.17
C ALA A 19 -12.14 -4.62 -5.56
N GLY A 20 -13.01 -3.68 -5.97
CA GLY A 20 -12.91 -3.06 -7.29
C GLY A 20 -11.62 -2.29 -7.48
N LEU A 21 -11.24 -1.48 -6.48
CA LEU A 21 -10.03 -0.69 -6.52
C LEU A 21 -8.78 -1.59 -6.51
N VAL A 22 -8.79 -2.63 -5.68
CA VAL A 22 -7.68 -3.59 -5.62
C VAL A 22 -7.51 -4.29 -6.97
N MET A 23 -8.60 -4.80 -7.54
CA MET A 23 -8.52 -5.52 -8.81
C MET A 23 -8.07 -4.65 -9.96
N SER A 24 -8.58 -3.40 -10.04
CA SER A 24 -8.13 -2.48 -11.09
C SER A 24 -6.66 -2.12 -10.92
N THR A 25 -6.19 -1.97 -9.69
CA THR A 25 -4.78 -1.69 -9.43
C THR A 25 -3.90 -2.87 -9.86
N LEU A 26 -4.32 -4.09 -9.57
CA LEU A 26 -3.60 -5.29 -10.01
C LEU A 26 -3.52 -5.37 -11.53
N ASP A 27 -4.62 -5.08 -12.22
CA ASP A 27 -4.65 -5.11 -13.68
C ASP A 27 -3.70 -4.06 -14.27
N MET A 28 -3.72 -2.84 -13.74
CA MET A 28 -2.83 -1.77 -14.20
C MET A 28 -1.36 -2.12 -13.96
N LEU A 29 -1.07 -2.71 -12.80
CA LEU A 29 0.29 -3.14 -12.47
C LEU A 29 0.78 -4.18 -13.47
N THR A 30 -0.04 -5.19 -13.74
CA THR A 30 0.28 -6.24 -14.71
C THR A 30 0.50 -5.66 -16.11
N ASP A 31 -0.37 -4.74 -16.53
CA ASP A 31 -0.27 -4.10 -17.85
C ASP A 31 1.03 -3.29 -18.01
N ASN A 32 1.61 -2.86 -16.90
CA ASN A 32 2.86 -2.09 -16.89
C ASN A 32 4.08 -2.94 -16.56
N GLY A 33 3.95 -4.26 -16.61
CA GLY A 33 5.08 -5.17 -16.45
C GLY A 33 5.40 -5.54 -15.01
N GLY A 34 4.55 -5.17 -14.06
CA GLY A 34 4.74 -5.54 -12.66
C GLY A 34 4.06 -6.85 -12.31
N LYS A 35 4.45 -7.43 -11.18
CA LYS A 35 3.85 -8.66 -10.67
C LYS A 35 3.59 -8.53 -9.18
N ALA A 36 2.34 -8.71 -8.77
CA ALA A 36 1.97 -8.62 -7.38
C ALA A 36 2.41 -9.85 -6.60
N ALA A 37 3.08 -9.63 -5.46
CA ALA A 37 3.43 -10.68 -4.51
C ALA A 37 2.24 -11.04 -3.63
N CYS A 38 1.37 -10.09 -3.41
CA CYS A 38 0.16 -10.24 -2.60
C CYS A 38 -0.73 -9.03 -2.82
N PHE A 39 -1.98 -9.13 -2.40
CA PHE A 39 -2.77 -7.93 -2.24
C PHE A 39 -3.43 -7.92 -0.86
N LEU A 40 -3.54 -6.71 -0.32
CA LEU A 40 -4.19 -6.45 0.95
C LEU A 40 -5.39 -5.53 0.68
N ASP A 41 -6.59 -6.03 0.97
CA ASP A 41 -7.81 -5.23 0.89
C ASP A 41 -8.18 -4.79 2.31
N VAL A 42 -8.09 -3.49 2.56
CA VAL A 42 -8.35 -2.91 3.88
C VAL A 42 -9.85 -2.62 3.99
N GLY A 43 -10.54 -3.31 4.87
CA GLY A 43 -11.98 -3.14 5.05
C GLY A 43 -12.36 -1.95 5.93
N GLY A 44 -13.65 -1.64 5.96
CA GLY A 44 -14.18 -0.50 6.73
C GLY A 44 -14.02 -0.62 8.24
N THR A 45 -13.77 -1.84 8.74
CA THR A 45 -13.53 -2.07 10.17
C THR A 45 -12.05 -2.05 10.53
N ALA A 46 -11.17 -1.69 9.59
CA ALA A 46 -9.74 -1.66 9.83
C ALA A 46 -9.36 -0.63 10.88
N THR A 47 -8.41 -1.00 11.71
CA THR A 47 -7.81 -0.12 12.72
C THR A 47 -6.33 0.03 12.41
N THR A 48 -5.69 1.02 13.02
CA THR A 48 -4.23 1.17 12.90
C THR A 48 -3.52 -0.12 13.31
N GLU A 49 -3.99 -0.77 14.37
CA GLU A 49 -3.39 -2.03 14.83
C GLU A 49 -3.58 -3.17 13.83
N SER A 50 -4.77 -3.31 13.23
CA SER A 50 -4.99 -4.39 12.25
C SER A 50 -4.17 -4.17 10.99
N VAL A 51 -4.04 -2.93 10.53
CA VAL A 51 -3.20 -2.61 9.37
C VAL A 51 -1.73 -2.84 9.69
N TYR A 52 -1.28 -2.41 10.87
CA TYR A 52 0.09 -2.66 11.33
C TYR A 52 0.40 -4.17 11.30
N LYS A 53 -0.53 -4.98 11.79
CA LYS A 53 -0.36 -6.44 11.79
C LYS A 53 -0.24 -6.98 10.37
N ALA A 54 -1.06 -6.47 9.45
CA ALA A 54 -0.98 -6.87 8.04
C ALA A 54 0.37 -6.47 7.44
N LEU A 55 0.87 -5.28 7.75
CA LEU A 55 2.18 -4.83 7.27
C LEU A 55 3.30 -5.72 7.81
N THR A 56 3.18 -6.20 9.05
CA THR A 56 4.12 -7.15 9.62
C THR A 56 4.13 -8.46 8.82
N LEU A 57 2.96 -8.96 8.46
CA LEU A 57 2.86 -10.17 7.64
C LEU A 57 3.51 -9.97 6.28
N ILE A 58 3.26 -8.83 5.63
CA ILE A 58 3.86 -8.50 4.34
C ILE A 58 5.37 -8.41 4.44
N SER A 59 5.89 -7.78 5.50
CA SER A 59 7.33 -7.60 5.67
C SER A 59 8.08 -8.93 5.84
N ASN A 60 7.37 -9.96 6.27
CA ASN A 60 7.95 -11.30 6.45
C ASN A 60 7.89 -12.15 5.19
N MET A 61 7.28 -11.65 4.12
CA MET A 61 7.22 -12.38 2.85
C MET A 61 8.52 -12.16 2.08
N ARG A 62 9.25 -13.23 1.81
CA ARG A 62 10.58 -13.18 1.20
C ARG A 62 10.61 -12.55 -0.18
N ASN A 63 9.55 -12.73 -0.94
CA ASN A 63 9.52 -12.30 -2.35
C ASN A 63 9.14 -10.82 -2.49
N VAL A 64 8.68 -10.16 -1.45
CA VAL A 64 8.26 -8.76 -1.53
C VAL A 64 9.48 -7.85 -1.58
N LYS A 65 9.55 -7.00 -2.62
CA LYS A 65 10.65 -6.07 -2.86
C LYS A 65 10.22 -4.62 -2.76
N ALA A 66 8.93 -4.35 -2.88
CA ALA A 66 8.38 -3.00 -2.81
C ALA A 66 6.90 -3.07 -2.47
N VAL A 67 6.34 -1.95 -2.05
CA VAL A 67 4.92 -1.83 -1.68
C VAL A 67 4.27 -0.74 -2.52
N LEU A 68 3.13 -1.06 -3.10
CA LEU A 68 2.30 -0.11 -3.86
C LEU A 68 0.99 0.07 -3.11
N VAL A 69 0.68 1.33 -2.76
CA VAL A 69 -0.54 1.67 -2.00
C VAL A 69 -1.44 2.51 -2.89
N ASN A 70 -2.68 2.08 -3.04
CA ASN A 70 -3.70 2.83 -3.77
C ASN A 70 -4.97 2.91 -2.91
N LEU A 71 -5.14 4.04 -2.24
CA LEU A 71 -6.25 4.22 -1.29
C LEU A 71 -7.16 5.36 -1.73
N TYR A 72 -8.45 5.11 -1.61
CA TYR A 72 -9.46 6.14 -1.77
C TYR A 72 -10.25 6.23 -0.47
N GLY A 73 -10.06 7.31 0.29
CA GLY A 73 -10.72 7.50 1.57
C GLY A 73 -12.23 7.59 1.43
N GLY A 74 -12.91 6.79 2.25
CA GLY A 74 -14.36 6.71 2.30
C GLY A 74 -14.71 6.15 3.67
N ILE A 75 -15.25 4.95 3.72
CA ILE A 75 -15.50 4.25 4.99
C ILE A 75 -14.18 4.00 5.72
N VAL A 76 -13.15 3.60 4.98
CA VAL A 76 -11.79 3.49 5.54
C VAL A 76 -11.16 4.88 5.45
N LYS A 77 -10.62 5.36 6.56
CA LYS A 77 -9.90 6.63 6.59
C LYS A 77 -8.46 6.39 6.16
N THR A 78 -7.97 7.19 5.22
CA THR A 78 -6.56 7.09 4.80
C THR A 78 -5.62 7.34 5.97
N THR A 79 -6.01 8.15 6.95
CA THR A 79 -5.20 8.43 8.14
C THR A 79 -4.97 7.19 9.00
N THR A 80 -5.93 6.24 9.03
CA THR A 80 -5.76 4.98 9.74
C THR A 80 -4.59 4.19 9.16
N VAL A 81 -4.52 4.12 7.84
CA VAL A 81 -3.45 3.40 7.14
C VAL A 81 -2.13 4.16 7.27
N ALA A 82 -2.17 5.50 7.13
CA ALA A 82 -0.97 6.32 7.30
C ALA A 82 -0.35 6.14 8.68
N SER A 83 -1.17 6.10 9.74
CA SER A 83 -0.69 5.88 11.11
C SER A 83 0.00 4.52 11.24
N ALA A 84 -0.55 3.49 10.60
CA ALA A 84 0.04 2.15 10.64
C ALA A 84 1.41 2.12 9.94
N PHE A 85 1.53 2.81 8.80
CA PHE A 85 2.82 2.92 8.10
C PHE A 85 3.86 3.66 8.94
N LEU A 86 3.47 4.77 9.56
CA LEU A 86 4.40 5.52 10.42
C LEU A 86 4.91 4.66 11.57
N LYS A 87 4.01 3.89 12.20
CA LYS A 87 4.40 2.98 13.27
C LYS A 87 5.32 1.89 12.74
N ALA A 88 5.02 1.35 11.57
CA ALA A 88 5.83 0.30 10.96
C ALA A 88 7.23 0.80 10.59
N TYR A 89 7.36 2.05 10.15
CA TYR A 89 8.67 2.66 9.90
C TYR A 89 9.43 2.85 11.21
N ASP A 90 8.78 3.38 12.23
CA ASP A 90 9.42 3.60 13.54
C ASP A 90 9.93 2.31 14.16
N ASP A 91 9.17 1.23 14.01
CA ASP A 91 9.52 -0.08 14.56
C ASP A 91 10.44 -0.88 13.62
N GLU A 92 10.83 -0.29 12.50
CA GLU A 92 11.67 -0.92 11.49
C GLU A 92 11.07 -2.21 10.94
N ILE A 93 9.75 -2.30 10.91
CA ILE A 93 9.02 -3.43 10.33
C ILE A 93 9.04 -3.34 8.81
N ILE A 94 8.81 -2.14 8.26
CA ILE A 94 8.85 -1.89 6.82
C ILE A 94 10.15 -1.15 6.50
N ILE A 95 11.03 -1.80 5.74
CA ILE A 95 12.27 -1.21 5.24
C ILE A 95 12.31 -1.20 3.70
N LEU A 96 11.20 -1.62 3.08
CA LEU A 96 11.05 -1.67 1.62
C LEU A 96 10.60 -0.32 1.08
N PRO A 97 10.89 -0.02 -0.20
CA PRO A 97 10.34 1.18 -0.83
C PRO A 97 8.81 1.11 -0.88
N VAL A 98 8.16 2.21 -0.52
CA VAL A 98 6.70 2.31 -0.51
C VAL A 98 6.29 3.46 -1.43
N PHE A 99 5.39 3.16 -2.37
CA PHE A 99 4.88 4.12 -3.35
C PHE A 99 3.37 4.20 -3.16
N ALA A 100 2.83 5.41 -2.96
CA ALA A 100 1.43 5.55 -2.57
C ALA A 100 0.70 6.64 -3.33
N ARG A 101 -0.54 6.36 -3.67
CA ARG A 101 -1.51 7.34 -4.13
C ARG A 101 -2.66 7.35 -3.12
N LEU A 102 -2.92 8.52 -2.56
CA LEU A 102 -3.94 8.70 -1.53
C LEU A 102 -4.94 9.74 -2.01
N MET A 103 -6.22 9.37 -2.05
CA MET A 103 -7.30 10.25 -2.49
C MET A 103 -8.50 10.13 -1.54
N GLY A 104 -9.44 11.05 -1.67
CA GLY A 104 -10.70 11.01 -0.94
C GLY A 104 -10.60 11.54 0.48
N SER A 105 -11.46 11.04 1.36
CA SER A 105 -11.60 11.53 2.73
C SER A 105 -10.30 11.42 3.51
N GLU A 106 -9.89 12.53 4.13
CA GLU A 106 -8.68 12.67 4.94
C GLU A 106 -7.36 12.46 4.20
N SER A 107 -7.39 12.43 2.87
CA SER A 107 -6.16 12.17 2.10
C SER A 107 -5.14 13.29 2.25
N GLU A 108 -5.57 14.56 2.36
CA GLU A 108 -4.63 15.67 2.54
C GLU A 108 -3.92 15.58 3.90
N LYS A 109 -4.65 15.20 4.94
CA LYS A 109 -4.04 14.98 6.26
C LYS A 109 -3.06 13.80 6.21
N SER A 110 -3.41 12.74 5.52
CA SER A 110 -2.55 11.57 5.37
C SER A 110 -1.25 11.91 4.63
N LYS A 111 -1.36 12.71 3.56
CA LYS A 111 -0.17 13.17 2.82
C LYS A 111 0.74 14.00 3.73
N GLU A 112 0.16 14.87 4.54
CA GLU A 112 0.93 15.67 5.49
C GLU A 112 1.64 14.77 6.50
N MET A 113 0.95 13.74 7.01
CA MET A 113 1.54 12.78 7.95
C MET A 113 2.74 12.03 7.35
N LEU A 114 2.68 11.71 6.07
CA LEU A 114 3.68 10.86 5.41
C LEU A 114 4.76 11.62 4.63
N LYS A 115 4.63 12.93 4.49
CA LYS A 115 5.53 13.72 3.59
C LYS A 115 7.01 13.62 3.94
N ASP A 116 7.33 13.48 5.23
CA ASP A 116 8.73 13.37 5.68
C ASP A 116 9.13 11.92 5.98
N SER A 117 8.28 10.97 5.61
CA SER A 117 8.54 9.55 5.83
C SER A 117 9.18 8.92 4.59
N GLU A 118 9.42 7.62 4.66
CA GLU A 118 9.96 6.83 3.56
C GLU A 118 8.95 6.59 2.42
N THR A 119 7.67 7.00 2.61
CA THR A 119 6.64 6.82 1.60
C THR A 119 6.82 7.81 0.47
N GLN A 120 6.89 7.32 -0.77
CA GLN A 120 6.91 8.18 -1.95
C GLN A 120 5.48 8.40 -2.42
N LEU A 121 5.00 9.65 -2.28
CA LEU A 121 3.64 10.02 -2.64
C LEU A 121 3.57 10.43 -4.11
N SER A 122 2.53 9.97 -4.79
CA SER A 122 2.30 10.29 -6.20
C SER A 122 0.91 10.91 -6.38
N GLY A 123 0.76 11.75 -7.40
CA GLY A 123 -0.50 12.41 -7.69
C GLY A 123 -1.50 11.51 -8.40
N SER A 124 -1.05 10.41 -9.00
CA SER A 124 -1.91 9.47 -9.70
C SER A 124 -1.42 8.04 -9.47
N ILE A 125 -2.33 7.08 -9.67
CA ILE A 125 -1.95 5.67 -9.57
C ILE A 125 -1.01 5.27 -10.69
N GLU A 126 -1.17 5.85 -11.88
CA GLU A 126 -0.27 5.59 -13.01
C GLU A 126 1.17 5.98 -12.67
N GLU A 127 1.36 7.14 -12.03
CA GLU A 127 2.68 7.58 -11.61
C GLU A 127 3.27 6.63 -10.56
N ALA A 128 2.47 6.24 -9.58
CA ALA A 128 2.92 5.32 -8.52
C ALA A 128 3.33 3.97 -9.12
N ILE A 129 2.55 3.44 -10.06
CA ILE A 129 2.85 2.18 -10.73
C ILE A 129 4.15 2.28 -11.51
N ASN A 130 4.33 3.35 -12.28
CA ASN A 130 5.57 3.54 -13.05
C ASN A 130 6.78 3.58 -12.13
N LYS A 131 6.68 4.28 -11.00
CA LYS A 131 7.78 4.38 -10.05
C LYS A 131 8.12 3.04 -9.42
N VAL A 132 7.12 2.27 -8.99
CA VAL A 132 7.37 0.99 -8.34
C VAL A 132 7.96 -0.02 -9.31
N VAL A 133 7.48 -0.04 -10.57
CA VAL A 133 8.02 -0.94 -11.59
C VAL A 133 9.48 -0.57 -11.91
N MET A 134 9.79 0.72 -12.01
CA MET A 134 11.17 1.16 -12.22
C MET A 134 12.07 0.76 -11.05
N GLU A 135 11.57 0.84 -9.83
CA GLU A 135 12.34 0.44 -8.65
C GLU A 135 12.68 -1.04 -8.69
N ILE A 136 11.74 -1.88 -9.07
CA ILE A 136 11.92 -3.33 -9.15
C ILE A 136 12.93 -3.72 -10.25
N ASN A 137 12.97 -2.95 -11.32
CA ASN A 137 13.82 -3.24 -12.48
C ASN A 137 15.21 -2.61 -12.43
N LYS A 138 15.55 -2.01 -11.32
CA LYS A 138 16.91 -1.47 -11.12
C LYS A 138 17.98 -2.56 -11.08
#